data_ee18786e04aecd0a3fbd21cd6e81f8f2
#
_entry.id   ee18786e04aecd0a3fbd21cd6e81f8f2
#
_cell.length_a   1.000
_cell.length_b   1.000
_cell.length_c   1.000
_cell.angle_alpha   90.00
_cell.angle_beta   90.00
_cell.angle_gamma   90.00
#
_symmetry.space_group_name_H-M   'P 1'
#
loop_
_entity.id
_entity.type
_entity.pdbx_description
1 polymer ?
#
loop_
_entity_poly.entity_id
_entity_poly.type
_entity_poly.pdbx_seq_one_letter_code
_entity_poly.pdbx_strand_id
1 'polypeptide(L)'
;MSTARSYIVLLGPPGAGKGTQAQLIAEKLALPHISSGDIFRENLKNQTELGKMAKTFMDKGELVPDDLTISMIRERLARPDCANGALLDGFPRTPAQAAALSEMLAGFDGKVTAVPYINVPESVLIERLTGRWTCRAQGHVYHEKYNPPKVAGVCDEDGSELYQRDDDKAETVTRRIRVYLEQTQPLIDYYRQEGLLREVDGTQSIEKVSAALLAVLV
;
A
#
# COMPACT_ATOMS: atom_id res chain seq x y z
N MET A 1 -28.34 4.03 13.81
CA MET A 1 -27.96 4.56 12.50
C MET A 1 -26.87 3.65 11.97
N SER A 2 -27.08 2.94 10.85
CA SER A 2 -26.03 2.12 10.24
C SER A 2 -24.95 3.09 9.74
N THR A 3 -23.78 3.07 10.36
CA THR A 3 -22.63 3.78 9.84
C THR A 3 -22.27 3.15 8.50
N ALA A 4 -22.35 3.94 7.42
CA ALA A 4 -21.99 3.46 6.10
C ALA A 4 -20.58 2.89 6.15
N ARG A 5 -20.38 1.68 5.62
CA ARG A 5 -19.06 1.01 5.55
C ARG A 5 -18.12 1.85 4.72
N SER A 6 -16.95 2.18 5.27
CA SER A 6 -15.98 3.03 4.61
C SER A 6 -14.82 2.19 4.04
N TYR A 7 -14.77 2.07 2.72
CA TYR A 7 -13.64 1.43 2.04
C TYR A 7 -12.82 2.49 1.32
N ILE A 8 -11.59 2.66 1.77
CA ILE A 8 -10.66 3.67 1.26
C ILE A 8 -9.57 2.96 0.46
N VAL A 9 -9.26 3.44 -0.73
CA VAL A 9 -8.17 2.94 -1.58
C VAL A 9 -7.04 3.96 -1.60
N LEU A 10 -5.90 3.65 -1.02
CA LEU A 10 -4.74 4.53 -1.03
C LEU A 10 -3.92 4.31 -2.30
N LEU A 11 -3.97 5.26 -3.22
CA LEU A 11 -3.19 5.26 -4.47
C LEU A 11 -1.88 6.05 -4.34
N GLY A 12 -0.93 5.68 -5.18
CA GLY A 12 0.36 6.36 -5.31
C GLY A 12 1.45 5.40 -5.80
N PRO A 13 2.50 5.92 -6.42
CA PRO A 13 3.60 5.11 -6.92
C PRO A 13 4.36 4.38 -5.80
N PRO A 14 5.15 3.35 -6.12
CA PRO A 14 6.09 2.77 -5.16
C PRO A 14 7.04 3.87 -4.66
N GLY A 15 7.31 3.90 -3.34
CA GLY A 15 8.12 4.97 -2.73
C GLY A 15 7.35 6.23 -2.32
N ALA A 16 6.06 6.37 -2.64
CA ALA A 16 5.26 7.55 -2.27
C ALA A 16 4.98 7.68 -0.75
N GLY A 17 5.27 6.65 0.05
CA GLY A 17 5.03 6.68 1.50
C GLY A 17 3.68 6.08 1.92
N LYS A 18 2.98 5.38 1.01
CA LYS A 18 1.65 4.80 1.28
C LYS A 18 1.59 3.99 2.58
N GLY A 19 2.50 3.04 2.79
CA GLY A 19 2.47 2.18 3.97
C GLY A 19 2.59 2.96 5.28
N THR A 20 3.49 3.95 5.35
CA THR A 20 3.64 4.84 6.51
C THR A 20 2.36 5.62 6.78
N GLN A 21 1.76 6.19 5.74
CA GLN A 21 0.53 6.96 5.86
C GLN A 21 -0.68 6.07 6.16
N ALA A 22 -0.74 4.88 5.57
CA ALA A 22 -1.82 3.93 5.80
C ALA A 22 -1.93 3.51 7.27
N GLN A 23 -0.82 3.26 7.95
CA GLN A 23 -0.82 2.95 9.39
C GLN A 23 -1.41 4.09 10.21
N LEU A 24 -0.94 5.32 9.99
CA LEU A 24 -1.40 6.51 10.72
C LEU A 24 -2.89 6.80 10.48
N ILE A 25 -3.35 6.66 9.24
CA ILE A 25 -4.74 6.91 8.87
C ILE A 25 -5.66 5.82 9.39
N ALA A 26 -5.27 4.55 9.24
CA ALA A 26 -6.04 3.40 9.69
C ALA A 26 -6.30 3.45 11.21
N GLU A 27 -5.28 3.80 12.00
CA GLU A 27 -5.39 4.02 13.44
C GLU A 27 -6.37 5.15 13.77
N LYS A 28 -6.25 6.31 13.10
CA LYS A 28 -7.12 7.46 13.33
C LYS A 28 -8.57 7.23 12.95
N LEU A 29 -8.81 6.46 11.89
CA LEU A 29 -10.16 6.14 11.41
C LEU A 29 -10.73 4.85 12.03
N ALA A 30 -9.96 4.16 12.86
CA ALA A 30 -10.31 2.85 13.44
C ALA A 30 -10.72 1.82 12.36
N LEU A 31 -10.00 1.81 11.22
CA LEU A 31 -10.20 0.89 10.11
C LEU A 31 -9.03 -0.12 10.05
N PRO A 32 -9.26 -1.39 9.68
CA PRO A 32 -8.19 -2.32 9.40
C PRO A 32 -7.37 -1.84 8.19
N HIS A 33 -6.05 -1.83 8.31
CA HIS A 33 -5.12 -1.63 7.20
C HIS A 33 -4.90 -2.95 6.47
N ILE A 34 -5.17 -2.98 5.18
CA ILE A 34 -4.98 -4.14 4.30
C ILE A 34 -3.94 -3.78 3.25
N SER A 35 -2.72 -4.27 3.45
CA SER A 35 -1.62 -4.10 2.50
C SER A 35 -1.41 -5.39 1.72
N SER A 36 -1.65 -5.37 0.40
CA SER A 36 -1.39 -6.53 -0.46
C SER A 36 0.08 -6.97 -0.41
N GLY A 37 0.99 -6.01 -0.37
CA GLY A 37 2.43 -6.29 -0.26
C GLY A 37 2.81 -6.96 1.06
N ASP A 38 2.20 -6.55 2.18
CA ASP A 38 2.50 -7.14 3.48
C ASP A 38 1.94 -8.56 3.60
N ILE A 39 0.73 -8.80 3.06
CA ILE A 39 0.16 -10.15 3.02
C ILE A 39 1.06 -11.09 2.20
N PHE A 40 1.58 -10.68 1.04
CA PHE A 40 2.52 -11.50 0.27
C PHE A 40 3.83 -11.73 1.02
N ARG A 41 4.39 -10.74 1.69
CA ARG A 41 5.61 -10.88 2.49
C ARG A 41 5.42 -11.79 3.70
N GLU A 42 4.28 -11.70 4.37
CA GLU A 42 3.92 -12.61 5.46
C GLU A 42 3.81 -14.06 4.97
N ASN A 43 3.14 -14.28 3.84
CA ASN A 43 3.06 -15.60 3.21
C ASN A 43 4.45 -16.13 2.82
N LEU A 44 5.34 -15.26 2.31
CA LEU A 44 6.72 -15.63 2.01
C LEU A 44 7.49 -16.01 3.28
N LYS A 45 7.38 -15.23 4.35
CA LYS A 45 8.00 -15.52 5.65
C LYS A 45 7.53 -16.87 6.20
N ASN A 46 6.26 -17.20 6.01
CA ASN A 46 5.64 -18.44 6.43
C ASN A 46 5.84 -19.60 5.42
N GLN A 47 6.60 -19.38 4.35
CA GLN A 47 6.93 -20.38 3.32
C GLN A 47 5.72 -21.02 2.65
N THR A 48 4.58 -20.33 2.56
CA THR A 48 3.39 -20.82 1.86
C THR A 48 3.62 -20.89 0.35
N GLU A 49 2.86 -21.70 -0.37
CA GLU A 49 2.93 -21.76 -1.84
C GLU A 49 2.59 -20.42 -2.48
N LEU A 50 1.61 -19.69 -1.93
CA LEU A 50 1.28 -18.32 -2.35
C LEU A 50 2.49 -17.38 -2.18
N GLY A 51 3.18 -17.44 -1.04
CA GLY A 51 4.35 -16.60 -0.79
C GLY A 51 5.52 -16.91 -1.73
N LYS A 52 5.80 -18.19 -1.99
CA LYS A 52 6.83 -18.63 -2.93
C LYS A 52 6.51 -18.16 -4.35
N MET A 53 5.26 -18.30 -4.78
CA MET A 53 4.81 -17.83 -6.09
C MET A 53 4.91 -16.31 -6.21
N ALA A 54 4.40 -15.57 -5.23
CA ALA A 54 4.45 -14.11 -5.21
C ALA A 54 5.89 -13.58 -5.30
N LYS A 55 6.86 -14.26 -4.63
CA LYS A 55 8.28 -13.89 -4.67
C LYS A 55 8.81 -13.85 -6.09
N THR A 56 8.41 -14.77 -6.98
CA THR A 56 8.93 -14.82 -8.35
C THR A 56 8.59 -13.58 -9.18
N PHE A 57 7.50 -12.89 -8.85
CA PHE A 57 7.09 -11.63 -9.47
C PHE A 57 7.69 -10.42 -8.72
N MET A 58 7.62 -10.44 -7.39
CA MET A 58 8.12 -9.33 -6.56
C MET A 58 9.62 -9.07 -6.76
N ASP A 59 10.44 -10.12 -6.84
CA ASP A 59 11.89 -10.00 -7.08
C ASP A 59 12.21 -9.36 -8.44
N LYS A 60 11.31 -9.49 -9.40
CA LYS A 60 11.43 -8.86 -10.73
C LYS A 60 10.80 -7.46 -10.79
N GLY A 61 10.17 -7.01 -9.71
CA GLY A 61 9.41 -5.75 -9.67
C GLY A 61 8.11 -5.78 -10.48
N GLU A 62 7.56 -6.96 -10.71
CA GLU A 62 6.32 -7.21 -11.43
C GLU A 62 5.13 -7.36 -10.47
N LEU A 63 3.90 -7.23 -11.00
CA LEU A 63 2.71 -7.51 -10.20
C LEU A 63 2.48 -9.02 -10.12
N VAL A 64 2.05 -9.47 -8.94
CA VAL A 64 1.50 -10.83 -8.79
C VAL A 64 0.21 -10.91 -9.61
N PRO A 65 -0.08 -12.04 -10.30
CA PRO A 65 -1.27 -12.19 -11.13
C PRO A 65 -2.56 -11.74 -10.45
N ASP A 66 -3.46 -11.14 -11.24
CA ASP A 66 -4.68 -10.51 -10.72
C ASP A 66 -5.59 -11.48 -9.99
N ASP A 67 -5.79 -12.68 -10.52
CA ASP A 67 -6.62 -13.73 -9.93
C ASP A 67 -6.16 -14.15 -8.52
N LEU A 68 -4.86 -14.30 -8.35
CA LEU A 68 -4.27 -14.63 -7.04
C LEU A 68 -4.44 -13.46 -6.06
N THR A 69 -4.15 -12.24 -6.51
CA THR A 69 -4.26 -11.04 -5.68
C THR A 69 -5.71 -10.78 -5.30
N ILE A 70 -6.65 -10.90 -6.22
CA ILE A 70 -8.09 -10.74 -6.01
C ILE A 70 -8.61 -11.76 -4.99
N SER A 71 -8.22 -13.04 -5.15
CA SER A 71 -8.62 -14.11 -4.22
C SER A 71 -8.15 -13.83 -2.80
N MET A 72 -6.88 -13.45 -2.64
CA MET A 72 -6.27 -13.12 -1.36
C MET A 72 -6.96 -11.91 -0.68
N ILE A 73 -7.26 -10.86 -1.43
CA ILE A 73 -7.93 -9.67 -0.90
C ILE A 73 -9.39 -9.99 -0.52
N ARG A 74 -10.08 -10.80 -1.31
CA ARG A 74 -11.45 -11.26 -1.00
C ARG A 74 -11.49 -12.00 0.34
N GLU A 75 -10.56 -12.94 0.54
CA GLU A 75 -10.45 -13.68 1.81
C GLU A 75 -10.18 -12.73 2.99
N ARG A 76 -9.30 -11.74 2.81
CA ARG A 76 -8.97 -10.78 3.86
C ARG A 76 -10.14 -9.85 4.20
N LEU A 77 -10.87 -9.38 3.20
CA LEU A 77 -12.06 -8.52 3.38
C LEU A 77 -13.24 -9.25 4.02
N ALA A 78 -13.33 -10.57 3.88
CA ALA A 78 -14.37 -11.38 4.49
C ALA A 78 -14.19 -11.56 6.02
N ARG A 79 -13.06 -11.14 6.59
CA ARG A 79 -12.82 -11.26 8.04
C ARG A 79 -13.69 -10.28 8.83
N PRO A 80 -14.11 -10.64 10.06
CA PRO A 80 -15.02 -9.82 10.87
C PRO A 80 -14.53 -8.41 11.18
N ASP A 81 -13.21 -8.20 11.26
CA ASP A 81 -12.62 -6.87 11.50
C ASP A 81 -12.89 -5.88 10.36
N CYS A 82 -13.20 -6.37 9.15
CA CYS A 82 -13.55 -5.54 7.99
C CYS A 82 -15.04 -5.20 7.88
N ALA A 83 -15.87 -5.61 8.84
CA ALA A 83 -17.31 -5.42 8.78
C ALA A 83 -17.74 -3.94 8.63
N ASN A 84 -16.95 -3.00 9.14
CA ASN A 84 -17.22 -1.56 9.07
C ASN A 84 -16.45 -0.83 7.96
N GLY A 85 -15.65 -1.56 7.18
CA GLY A 85 -14.81 -1.02 6.12
C GLY A 85 -13.35 -1.40 6.29
N ALA A 86 -12.48 -0.84 5.42
CA ALA A 86 -11.05 -1.08 5.42
C ALA A 86 -10.29 0.04 4.68
N LEU A 87 -9.01 0.21 5.01
CA LEU A 87 -8.05 0.97 4.23
C LEU A 87 -7.20 0.01 3.41
N LEU A 88 -7.30 0.08 2.08
CA LEU A 88 -6.58 -0.76 1.13
C LEU A 88 -5.30 -0.06 0.67
N ASP A 89 -4.15 -0.72 0.83
CA ASP A 89 -2.84 -0.25 0.36
C ASP A 89 -2.23 -1.26 -0.62
N GLY A 90 -1.90 -0.76 -1.82
CA GLY A 90 -1.34 -1.58 -2.88
C GLY A 90 -2.33 -2.53 -3.57
N PHE A 91 -3.61 -2.30 -3.40
CA PHE A 91 -4.71 -2.92 -4.14
C PHE A 91 -5.88 -1.91 -4.22
N PRO A 92 -6.52 -1.75 -5.41
CA PRO A 92 -6.17 -2.37 -6.69
C PRO A 92 -4.91 -1.76 -7.34
N ARG A 93 -4.28 -2.49 -8.26
CA ARG A 93 -3.16 -2.03 -9.08
C ARG A 93 -3.45 -2.10 -10.57
N THR A 94 -4.53 -2.75 -10.98
CA THR A 94 -4.97 -2.84 -12.37
C THR A 94 -6.45 -2.52 -12.50
N PRO A 95 -6.94 -2.10 -13.68
CA PRO A 95 -8.38 -1.92 -13.90
C PRO A 95 -9.20 -3.18 -13.61
N ALA A 96 -8.67 -4.36 -13.91
CA ALA A 96 -9.33 -5.63 -13.61
C ALA A 96 -9.49 -5.84 -12.09
N GLN A 97 -8.45 -5.52 -11.30
CA GLN A 97 -8.54 -5.56 -9.85
C GLN A 97 -9.54 -4.52 -9.30
N ALA A 98 -9.63 -3.33 -9.91
CA ALA A 98 -10.60 -2.30 -9.48
C ALA A 98 -12.05 -2.75 -9.72
N ALA A 99 -12.33 -3.36 -10.88
CA ALA A 99 -13.63 -3.94 -11.17
C ALA A 99 -13.98 -5.05 -10.17
N ALA A 100 -13.06 -5.98 -9.94
CA ALA A 100 -13.24 -7.07 -8.97
C ALA A 100 -13.45 -6.54 -7.55
N LEU A 101 -12.77 -5.46 -7.15
CA LEU A 101 -12.99 -4.80 -5.84
C LEU A 101 -14.43 -4.28 -5.75
N SER A 102 -14.93 -3.60 -6.78
CA SER A 102 -16.30 -3.07 -6.79
C SER A 102 -17.33 -4.18 -6.64
N GLU A 103 -17.15 -5.31 -7.34
CA GLU A 103 -18.02 -6.49 -7.20
C GLU A 103 -17.96 -7.10 -5.78
N MET A 104 -16.75 -7.25 -5.23
CA MET A 104 -16.58 -7.77 -3.87
C MET A 104 -17.28 -6.91 -2.84
N LEU A 105 -17.11 -5.58 -2.92
CA LEU A 105 -17.70 -4.65 -1.96
C LEU A 105 -19.23 -4.59 -2.09
N ALA A 106 -19.76 -4.70 -3.31
CA ALA A 106 -21.22 -4.80 -3.51
C ALA A 106 -21.80 -6.04 -2.79
N GLY A 107 -21.06 -7.17 -2.80
CA GLY A 107 -21.44 -8.37 -2.05
C GLY A 107 -21.41 -8.20 -0.51
N PHE A 108 -20.78 -7.15 -0.02
CA PHE A 108 -20.75 -6.77 1.40
C PHE A 108 -21.61 -5.54 1.72
N ASP A 109 -22.53 -5.14 0.84
CA ASP A 109 -23.30 -3.90 0.93
C ASP A 109 -22.42 -2.64 1.11
N GLY A 110 -21.28 -2.62 0.46
CA GLY A 110 -20.28 -1.55 0.54
C GLY A 110 -19.84 -1.05 -0.82
N LYS A 111 -19.08 0.03 -0.82
CA LYS A 111 -18.44 0.60 -2.00
C LYS A 111 -17.17 1.35 -1.59
N VAL A 112 -16.29 1.63 -2.54
CA VAL A 112 -15.18 2.57 -2.33
C VAL A 112 -15.77 3.96 -2.05
N THR A 113 -15.34 4.58 -0.95
CA THR A 113 -15.86 5.88 -0.50
C THR A 113 -14.91 7.04 -0.78
N ALA A 114 -13.60 6.78 -0.83
CA ALA A 114 -12.57 7.76 -1.15
C ALA A 114 -11.31 7.09 -1.70
N VAL A 115 -10.60 7.81 -2.56
CA VAL A 115 -9.34 7.36 -3.15
C VAL A 115 -8.31 8.48 -3.02
N PRO A 116 -7.66 8.65 -1.85
CA PRO A 116 -6.54 9.56 -1.73
C PRO A 116 -5.37 9.08 -2.61
N TYR A 117 -4.83 9.99 -3.41
CA TYR A 117 -3.71 9.76 -4.30
C TYR A 117 -2.50 10.56 -3.83
N ILE A 118 -1.46 9.88 -3.36
CA ILE A 118 -0.20 10.51 -2.96
C ILE A 118 0.66 10.70 -4.20
N ASN A 119 0.72 11.94 -4.69
CA ASN A 119 1.51 12.30 -5.85
C ASN A 119 2.94 12.68 -5.45
N VAL A 120 3.94 12.03 -6.08
CA VAL A 120 5.37 12.25 -5.82
C VAL A 120 6.14 12.16 -7.13
N PRO A 121 7.04 13.09 -7.45
CA PRO A 121 7.90 13.04 -8.65
C PRO A 121 8.81 11.79 -8.66
N GLU A 122 9.06 11.25 -9.85
CA GLU A 122 9.84 10.03 -10.04
C GLU A 122 11.24 10.09 -9.41
N SER A 123 11.92 11.24 -9.54
CA SER A 123 13.26 11.43 -8.96
C SER A 123 13.30 11.22 -7.45
N VAL A 124 12.24 11.62 -6.74
CA VAL A 124 12.10 11.43 -5.30
C VAL A 124 11.77 9.98 -4.94
N LEU A 125 11.01 9.29 -5.82
CA LEU A 125 10.63 7.89 -5.61
C LEU A 125 11.84 6.95 -5.57
N ILE A 126 12.78 7.14 -6.49
CA ILE A 126 14.01 6.33 -6.56
C ILE A 126 14.81 6.50 -5.27
N GLU A 127 15.06 7.74 -4.83
CA GLU A 127 15.77 8.03 -3.59
C GLU A 127 15.08 7.36 -2.39
N ARG A 128 13.74 7.50 -2.31
CA ARG A 128 12.97 6.93 -1.20
C ARG A 128 12.98 5.39 -1.15
N LEU A 129 13.00 4.75 -2.30
CA LEU A 129 13.00 3.29 -2.36
C LEU A 129 14.38 2.71 -2.06
N THR A 130 15.44 3.28 -2.64
CA THR A 130 16.81 2.80 -2.45
C THR A 130 17.36 3.08 -1.05
N GLY A 131 16.89 4.15 -0.38
CA GLY A 131 17.25 4.47 1.00
C GLY A 131 16.34 3.85 2.08
N ARG A 132 15.39 2.98 1.69
CA ARG A 132 14.45 2.36 2.63
C ARG A 132 15.06 1.16 3.35
N TRP A 133 14.79 1.09 4.66
CA TRP A 133 15.11 -0.03 5.53
C TRP A 133 13.84 -0.55 6.18
N THR A 134 13.78 -1.85 6.44
CA THR A 134 12.59 -2.51 6.98
C THR A 134 12.99 -3.38 8.18
N CYS A 135 12.24 -3.29 9.25
CA CYS A 135 12.37 -4.14 10.42
C CYS A 135 12.03 -5.60 10.07
N ARG A 136 12.94 -6.52 10.40
CA ARG A 136 12.79 -7.93 10.07
C ARG A 136 11.66 -8.60 10.85
N ALA A 137 11.40 -8.17 12.07
CA ALA A 137 10.38 -8.78 12.93
C ALA A 137 8.96 -8.30 12.56
N GLN A 138 8.73 -6.99 12.56
CA GLN A 138 7.38 -6.39 12.50
C GLN A 138 7.13 -5.55 11.24
N GLY A 139 8.15 -5.34 10.39
CA GLY A 139 7.99 -4.59 9.14
C GLY A 139 7.99 -3.07 9.31
N HIS A 140 8.37 -2.51 10.46
CA HIS A 140 8.53 -1.07 10.65
C HIS A 140 9.46 -0.50 9.59
N VAL A 141 9.15 0.72 9.10
CA VAL A 141 9.84 1.30 7.96
C VAL A 141 10.69 2.49 8.41
N TYR A 142 11.96 2.44 8.02
CA TYR A 142 12.95 3.50 8.24
C TYR A 142 13.49 3.99 6.90
N HIS A 143 14.12 5.15 6.94
CA HIS A 143 14.81 5.70 5.77
C HIS A 143 16.06 6.44 6.25
N GLU A 144 17.20 6.19 5.62
CA GLU A 144 18.48 6.78 6.02
C GLU A 144 18.49 8.31 6.10
N LYS A 145 17.66 9.00 5.31
CA LYS A 145 17.56 10.46 5.25
C LYS A 145 16.29 11.02 5.89
N TYR A 146 15.13 10.40 5.66
CA TYR A 146 13.83 10.98 6.01
C TYR A 146 13.27 10.48 7.35
N ASN A 147 13.69 9.32 7.80
CA ASN A 147 13.30 8.72 9.07
C ASN A 147 14.39 7.73 9.53
N PRO A 148 15.60 8.22 9.91
CA PRO A 148 16.68 7.34 10.30
C PRO A 148 16.39 6.67 11.65
N PRO A 149 16.83 5.41 11.85
CA PRO A 149 16.80 4.79 13.16
C PRO A 149 17.79 5.46 14.10
N LYS A 150 17.54 5.42 15.41
CA LYS A 150 18.43 5.96 16.45
C LYS A 150 19.78 5.26 16.44
N VAL A 151 19.77 3.95 16.18
CA VAL A 151 20.97 3.13 16.02
C VAL A 151 20.93 2.49 14.63
N ALA A 152 22.00 2.69 13.85
CA ALA A 152 22.09 2.15 12.49
C ALA A 152 21.88 0.63 12.49
N GLY A 153 20.98 0.16 11.64
CA GLY A 153 20.68 -1.27 11.47
C GLY A 153 19.76 -1.87 12.55
N VAL A 154 19.27 -1.09 13.51
CA VAL A 154 18.44 -1.56 14.62
C VAL A 154 17.08 -0.85 14.62
N CYS A 155 16.00 -1.61 14.75
CA CYS A 155 14.64 -1.09 14.87
C CYS A 155 14.44 -0.40 16.22
N ASP A 156 13.94 0.84 16.21
CA ASP A 156 13.71 1.62 17.45
C ASP A 156 12.54 1.07 18.28
N GLU A 157 11.61 0.33 17.66
CA GLU A 157 10.38 -0.15 18.28
C GLU A 157 10.57 -1.50 19.01
N ASP A 158 11.35 -2.41 18.40
CA ASP A 158 11.47 -3.80 18.89
C ASP A 158 12.91 -4.31 18.99
N GLY A 159 13.90 -3.49 18.64
CA GLY A 159 15.32 -3.85 18.70
C GLY A 159 15.78 -4.87 17.64
N SER A 160 14.94 -5.27 16.72
CA SER A 160 15.30 -6.23 15.68
C SER A 160 16.15 -5.62 14.58
N GLU A 161 16.82 -6.48 13.80
CA GLU A 161 17.64 -6.09 12.65
C GLU A 161 16.80 -5.38 11.58
N LEU A 162 17.36 -4.29 11.02
CA LEU A 162 16.86 -3.65 9.81
C LEU A 162 17.54 -4.25 8.57
N TYR A 163 16.76 -4.50 7.53
CA TYR A 163 17.27 -5.01 6.25
C TYR A 163 16.68 -4.22 5.07
N GLN A 164 17.38 -4.21 3.96
CA GLN A 164 16.85 -3.69 2.71
C GLN A 164 16.11 -4.81 1.99
N ARG A 165 14.90 -4.51 1.50
CA ARG A 165 14.10 -5.47 0.74
C ARG A 165 14.76 -5.78 -0.61
N ASP A 166 14.60 -7.01 -1.11
CA ASP A 166 15.14 -7.39 -2.43
C ASP A 166 14.54 -6.55 -3.56
N ASP A 167 13.28 -6.14 -3.42
CA ASP A 167 12.58 -5.31 -4.38
C ASP A 167 12.90 -3.79 -4.28
N ASP A 168 13.80 -3.38 -3.38
CA ASP A 168 14.31 -2.00 -3.24
C ASP A 168 15.70 -1.81 -3.87
N LYS A 169 16.25 -2.83 -4.51
CA LYS A 169 17.47 -2.71 -5.32
C LYS A 169 17.22 -1.82 -6.54
N ALA A 170 18.21 -1.01 -6.94
CA ALA A 170 18.05 0.02 -7.97
C ALA A 170 17.44 -0.49 -9.29
N GLU A 171 17.87 -1.67 -9.75
CA GLU A 171 17.35 -2.28 -10.97
C GLU A 171 15.86 -2.65 -10.84
N THR A 172 15.48 -3.24 -9.71
CA THR A 172 14.09 -3.63 -9.42
C THR A 172 13.21 -2.40 -9.22
N VAL A 173 13.73 -1.35 -8.56
CA VAL A 173 13.03 -0.06 -8.37
C VAL A 173 12.62 0.55 -9.70
N THR A 174 13.53 0.62 -10.68
CA THR A 174 13.24 1.15 -12.01
C THR A 174 12.12 0.35 -12.69
N ARG A 175 12.16 -0.98 -12.58
CA ARG A 175 11.11 -1.85 -13.12
C ARG A 175 9.77 -1.61 -12.44
N ARG A 176 9.73 -1.49 -11.11
CA ARG A 176 8.51 -1.22 -10.33
C ARG A 176 7.85 0.10 -10.72
N ILE A 177 8.65 1.15 -10.94
CA ILE A 177 8.12 2.46 -11.39
C ILE A 177 7.51 2.31 -12.78
N ARG A 178 8.17 1.63 -13.72
CA ARG A 178 7.64 1.39 -15.06
C ARG A 178 6.32 0.60 -15.00
N VAL A 179 6.27 -0.51 -14.28
CA VAL A 179 5.06 -1.32 -14.09
C VAL A 179 3.92 -0.49 -13.48
N TYR A 180 4.23 0.39 -12.52
CA TYR A 180 3.25 1.31 -11.97
C TYR A 180 2.69 2.25 -13.05
N LEU A 181 3.54 2.88 -13.85
CA LEU A 181 3.12 3.80 -14.92
C LEU A 181 2.26 3.09 -15.99
N GLU A 182 2.62 1.86 -16.34
CA GLU A 182 1.91 1.08 -17.36
C GLU A 182 0.58 0.50 -16.86
N GLN A 183 0.52 -0.01 -15.64
CA GLN A 183 -0.59 -0.85 -15.16
C GLN A 183 -1.46 -0.19 -14.09
N THR A 184 -0.87 0.67 -13.23
CA THR A 184 -1.56 1.23 -12.07
C THR A 184 -1.97 2.69 -12.29
N GLN A 185 -1.17 3.48 -12.99
CA GLN A 185 -1.49 4.88 -13.29
C GLN A 185 -2.86 5.08 -13.97
N PRO A 186 -3.35 4.20 -14.83
CA PRO A 186 -4.70 4.30 -15.41
C PRO A 186 -5.83 4.35 -14.37
N LEU A 187 -5.61 3.85 -13.15
CA LEU A 187 -6.57 3.93 -12.05
C LEU A 187 -6.82 5.37 -11.57
N ILE A 188 -5.86 6.27 -11.80
CA ILE A 188 -6.02 7.70 -11.46
C ILE A 188 -7.18 8.28 -12.24
N ASP A 189 -7.24 8.05 -13.55
CA ASP A 189 -8.32 8.55 -14.40
C ASP A 189 -9.64 7.81 -14.12
N TYR A 190 -9.57 6.50 -13.89
CA TYR A 190 -10.73 5.71 -13.50
C TYR A 190 -11.42 6.31 -12.24
N TYR A 191 -10.70 6.49 -11.14
CA TYR A 191 -11.28 7.02 -9.91
C TYR A 191 -11.55 8.53 -9.95
N ARG A 192 -10.89 9.27 -10.86
CA ARG A 192 -11.24 10.68 -11.12
C ARG A 192 -12.60 10.79 -11.79
N GLN A 193 -12.91 9.94 -12.76
CA GLN A 193 -14.23 9.88 -13.41
C GLN A 193 -15.34 9.48 -12.45
N GLU A 194 -15.04 8.58 -11.50
CA GLU A 194 -15.96 8.20 -10.42
C GLU A 194 -16.12 9.31 -9.35
N GLY A 195 -15.41 10.42 -9.44
CA GLY A 195 -15.46 11.51 -8.47
C GLY A 195 -14.87 11.18 -7.09
N LEU A 196 -14.12 10.07 -6.98
CA LEU A 196 -13.57 9.56 -5.72
C LEU A 196 -12.13 9.99 -5.47
N LEU A 197 -11.38 10.38 -6.52
CA LEU A 197 -9.97 10.73 -6.40
C LEU A 197 -9.76 12.03 -5.60
N ARG A 198 -8.81 11.99 -4.68
CA ARG A 198 -8.37 13.14 -3.88
C ARG A 198 -6.85 13.20 -3.90
N GLU A 199 -6.29 14.16 -4.64
CA GLU A 199 -4.84 14.28 -4.80
C GLU A 199 -4.19 15.00 -3.61
N VAL A 200 -3.05 14.46 -3.13
CA VAL A 200 -2.25 15.01 -2.03
C VAL A 200 -0.78 15.04 -2.45
N ASP A 201 -0.10 16.16 -2.21
CA ASP A 201 1.34 16.31 -2.41
C ASP A 201 2.13 15.47 -1.40
N GLY A 202 2.73 14.38 -1.87
CA GLY A 202 3.54 13.46 -1.07
C GLY A 202 4.99 13.90 -0.87
N THR A 203 5.40 15.08 -1.34
CA THR A 203 6.78 15.59 -1.17
C THR A 203 7.01 16.24 0.19
N GLN A 204 5.95 16.55 0.91
CA GLN A 204 5.96 17.17 2.23
C GLN A 204 6.45 16.22 3.34
N SER A 205 6.60 16.73 4.57
CA SER A 205 6.91 15.90 5.74
C SER A 205 5.80 14.88 6.02
N ILE A 206 6.13 13.80 6.72
CA ILE A 206 5.18 12.73 7.06
C ILE A 206 3.93 13.29 7.73
N GLU A 207 4.09 14.23 8.68
CA GLU A 207 3.00 14.84 9.44
C GLU A 207 2.08 15.68 8.55
N LYS A 208 2.68 16.49 7.64
CA LYS A 208 1.90 17.32 6.71
C LYS A 208 1.11 16.48 5.72
N VAL A 209 1.73 15.42 5.17
CA VAL A 209 1.04 14.48 4.28
C VAL A 209 -0.10 13.78 5.04
N SER A 210 0.14 13.33 6.27
CA SER A 210 -0.89 12.70 7.11
C SER A 210 -2.07 13.65 7.38
N ALA A 211 -1.79 14.91 7.73
CA ALA A 211 -2.83 15.92 7.93
C ALA A 211 -3.64 16.19 6.66
N ALA A 212 -2.97 16.32 5.50
CA ALA A 212 -3.63 16.52 4.22
C ALA A 212 -4.51 15.33 3.82
N LEU A 213 -4.02 14.09 4.03
CA LEU A 213 -4.79 12.87 3.76
C LEU A 213 -6.04 12.78 4.64
N LEU A 214 -5.91 13.06 5.94
CA LEU A 214 -7.07 13.08 6.85
C LEU A 214 -8.09 14.16 6.44
N ALA A 215 -7.64 15.35 6.03
CA ALA A 215 -8.53 16.44 5.61
C ALA A 215 -9.36 16.10 4.37
N VAL A 216 -8.89 15.21 3.49
CA VAL A 216 -9.64 14.79 2.29
C VAL A 216 -10.51 13.55 2.53
N LEU A 217 -10.39 12.93 3.71
CA LEU A 217 -11.12 11.71 4.09
C LEU A 217 -12.29 11.98 5.08
N VAL A 218 -12.27 13.12 5.74
CA VAL A 218 -13.27 13.58 6.68
C VAL A 218 -14.00 14.78 6.07
#